data_014efc9c960dc9c1a79aca65c42e621d
#
_entry.id   014efc9c960dc9c1a79aca65c42e621d
#
_cell.length_a   1.000
_cell.length_b   1.000
_cell.length_c   1.000
_cell.angle_alpha   90.00
_cell.angle_beta   90.00
_cell.angle_gamma   90.00
#
_symmetry.space_group_name_H-M   'P 1'
#
loop_
_entity.id
_entity.type
_entity.pdbx_description
1 polymer ?
#
loop_
_entity_poly.entity_id
_entity_poly.type
_entity_poly.pdbx_seq_one_letter_code
_entity_poly.pdbx_strand_id
1 'polypeptide(L)'
;MSLMIKSQNRIKTKRYRLLLLAVFLFPILPQFIYLIGPINTVNFTVISVIGLFTILGKFPAKKVYKALPFFWTYELFCALYYYVDDGIVKAISWLFSFVIIPYLVVCTIDSEKRFYSVIDALILGGSILDIFGIVEEIFNFNIFQKYAPAGYTFFTYNYRYGLLRIMTTFGQPIGYGIYQVFVIALIIYRLGSNISKKNKTILKVFGFLSVINVLLTVSRTPIIMLILLVNIELFQTTKKRKAKRFLTILIVLFTMILVKETFSIPVQFIDDIVNSIRLIEEGNRSDTSSAGVGQRFELLYWVLVSMNGHWFLGKGIAASFSYRVNDWQTKTSIENGYLDIFYRTGIVGVVFYCSMMIGNIRLLLKNKKTKLPCEKKSFFRIIGTMFVLYMIALFGAQETDITRLFVLFVSLIISYKKICAKY
;
A
#
# COMPACT_ATOMS: atom_id res chain seq x y z
N MET A 1 -2.96 -45.79 4.51
CA MET A 1 -3.15 -44.53 5.28
C MET A 1 -1.90 -43.63 5.30
N SER A 2 -0.70 -44.16 5.56
CA SER A 2 0.55 -43.35 5.62
C SER A 2 0.93 -42.65 4.29
N LEU A 3 0.76 -43.32 3.14
CA LEU A 3 1.03 -42.79 1.80
C LEU A 3 0.07 -41.61 1.45
N MET A 4 -1.20 -41.69 1.80
CA MET A 4 -2.17 -40.61 1.59
C MET A 4 -1.82 -39.37 2.43
N ILE A 5 -1.40 -39.55 3.68
CA ILE A 5 -0.97 -38.44 4.55
C ILE A 5 0.29 -37.78 3.99
N LYS A 6 1.28 -38.55 3.51
CA LYS A 6 2.48 -38.02 2.87
C LYS A 6 2.16 -37.23 1.60
N SER A 7 1.26 -37.73 0.74
CA SER A 7 0.86 -37.01 -0.49
C SER A 7 0.13 -35.69 -0.18
N GLN A 8 -0.80 -35.68 0.78
CA GLN A 8 -1.49 -34.46 1.21
C GLN A 8 -0.53 -33.42 1.79
N ASN A 9 0.45 -33.83 2.58
CA ASN A 9 1.45 -32.90 3.12
C ASN A 9 2.35 -32.34 2.03
N ARG A 10 2.70 -33.13 1.01
CA ARG A 10 3.49 -32.67 -0.14
C ARG A 10 2.72 -31.62 -0.97
N ILE A 11 1.42 -31.83 -1.20
CA ILE A 11 0.53 -30.90 -1.91
C ILE A 11 0.40 -29.58 -1.12
N LYS A 12 0.17 -29.63 0.20
CA LYS A 12 0.10 -28.42 1.04
C LYS A 12 1.41 -27.63 0.99
N THR A 13 2.55 -28.30 0.95
CA THR A 13 3.86 -27.66 0.86
C THR A 13 4.07 -27.00 -0.49
N LYS A 14 3.68 -27.64 -1.60
CA LYS A 14 3.77 -27.04 -2.94
C LYS A 14 2.90 -25.79 -3.06
N ARG A 15 1.64 -25.83 -2.61
CA ARG A 15 0.74 -24.67 -2.59
C ARG A 15 1.31 -23.51 -1.79
N TYR A 16 1.88 -23.80 -0.64
CA TYR A 16 2.51 -22.78 0.18
C TYR A 16 3.70 -22.12 -0.52
N ARG A 17 4.55 -22.88 -1.21
CA ARG A 17 5.67 -22.31 -1.99
C ARG A 17 5.19 -21.42 -3.12
N LEU A 18 4.13 -21.82 -3.83
CA LEU A 18 3.50 -21.00 -4.88
C LEU A 18 2.94 -19.70 -4.30
N LEU A 19 2.29 -19.76 -3.14
CA LEU A 19 1.81 -18.56 -2.46
C LEU A 19 2.97 -17.63 -2.07
N LEU A 20 4.06 -18.16 -1.53
CA LEU A 20 5.24 -17.36 -1.18
C LEU A 20 5.82 -16.65 -2.40
N LEU A 21 5.91 -17.36 -3.53
CA LEU A 21 6.36 -16.77 -4.78
C LEU A 21 5.40 -15.65 -5.24
N ALA A 22 4.09 -15.88 -5.20
CA ALA A 22 3.10 -14.87 -5.56
C ALA A 22 3.17 -13.63 -4.66
N VAL A 23 3.28 -13.81 -3.35
CA VAL A 23 3.40 -12.72 -2.38
C VAL A 23 4.71 -11.95 -2.58
N PHE A 24 5.79 -12.62 -2.88
CA PHE A 24 7.08 -12.01 -3.19
C PHE A 24 7.02 -11.20 -4.48
N LEU A 25 6.44 -11.73 -5.54
CA LEU A 25 6.32 -11.06 -6.84
C LEU A 25 5.30 -9.93 -6.84
N PHE A 26 4.29 -9.98 -5.97
CA PHE A 26 3.18 -9.04 -5.96
C PHE A 26 3.59 -7.55 -5.92
N PRO A 27 4.52 -7.10 -5.08
CA PRO A 27 5.01 -5.72 -5.13
C PRO A 27 5.97 -5.45 -6.30
N ILE A 28 6.69 -6.47 -6.79
CA ILE A 28 7.72 -6.31 -7.82
C ILE A 28 7.10 -6.15 -9.21
N LEU A 29 5.93 -6.75 -9.44
CA LEU A 29 5.28 -6.71 -10.75
C LEU A 29 4.54 -5.40 -10.98
N PRO A 30 4.85 -4.65 -12.05
CA PRO A 30 4.20 -3.39 -12.37
C PRO A 30 2.77 -3.62 -12.87
N GLN A 31 1.79 -2.88 -12.31
CA GLN A 31 0.38 -3.01 -12.72
C GLN A 31 0.08 -2.39 -14.09
N PHE A 32 0.89 -1.44 -14.51
CA PHE A 32 0.72 -0.73 -15.77
C PHE A 32 1.26 -1.50 -16.98
N ILE A 33 1.91 -2.65 -16.78
CA ILE A 33 2.33 -3.52 -17.90
C ILE A 33 1.23 -4.56 -18.16
N TYR A 34 0.64 -4.46 -19.32
CA TYR A 34 -0.36 -5.40 -19.82
C TYR A 34 0.31 -6.47 -20.67
N LEU A 35 0.00 -7.75 -20.40
CA LEU A 35 0.56 -8.89 -21.11
C LEU A 35 -0.33 -9.34 -22.27
N ILE A 36 -1.64 -9.45 -22.00
CA ILE A 36 -2.63 -9.94 -22.95
C ILE A 36 -3.92 -9.12 -22.76
N GLY A 37 -4.25 -8.24 -23.70
CA GLY A 37 -5.44 -7.40 -23.59
C GLY A 37 -5.50 -6.67 -22.23
N PRO A 38 -6.59 -6.78 -21.47
CA PRO A 38 -6.73 -6.10 -20.20
C PRO A 38 -5.99 -6.77 -19.01
N ILE A 39 -5.29 -7.89 -19.24
CA ILE A 39 -4.62 -8.66 -18.20
C ILE A 39 -3.23 -8.09 -17.95
N ASN A 40 -3.05 -7.40 -16.84
CA ASN A 40 -1.76 -6.90 -16.40
C ASN A 40 -0.91 -8.01 -15.74
N THR A 41 0.38 -7.72 -15.50
CA THR A 41 1.33 -8.68 -14.93
C THR A 41 0.89 -9.23 -13.57
N VAL A 42 0.24 -8.43 -12.73
CA VAL A 42 -0.25 -8.85 -11.42
C VAL A 42 -1.42 -9.82 -11.59
N ASN A 43 -2.41 -9.48 -12.41
CA ASN A 43 -3.57 -10.34 -12.66
C ASN A 43 -3.16 -11.66 -13.30
N PHE A 44 -2.22 -11.63 -14.26
CA PHE A 44 -1.68 -12.85 -14.86
C PHE A 44 -1.03 -13.77 -13.82
N THR A 45 -0.25 -13.20 -12.90
CA THR A 45 0.37 -13.98 -11.82
C THR A 45 -0.68 -14.61 -10.91
N VAL A 46 -1.73 -13.85 -10.54
CA VAL A 46 -2.83 -14.37 -9.70
C VAL A 46 -3.59 -15.48 -10.41
N ILE A 47 -3.92 -15.29 -11.69
CA ILE A 47 -4.59 -16.32 -12.52
C ILE A 47 -3.72 -17.59 -12.61
N SER A 48 -2.42 -17.43 -12.84
CA SER A 48 -1.48 -18.56 -12.90
C SER A 48 -1.42 -19.32 -11.57
N VAL A 49 -1.38 -18.61 -10.44
CA VAL A 49 -1.41 -19.24 -9.11
C VAL A 49 -2.72 -19.97 -8.86
N ILE A 50 -3.86 -19.40 -9.25
CA ILE A 50 -5.16 -20.09 -9.15
C ILE A 50 -5.17 -21.37 -9.99
N GLY A 51 -4.75 -21.29 -11.25
CA GLY A 51 -4.67 -22.44 -12.15
C GLY A 51 -3.81 -23.56 -11.55
N LEU A 52 -2.63 -23.22 -11.03
CA LEU A 52 -1.75 -24.16 -10.35
C LEU A 52 -2.34 -24.71 -9.04
N PHE A 53 -3.09 -23.93 -8.29
CA PHE A 53 -3.80 -24.40 -7.10
C PHE A 53 -4.91 -25.38 -7.44
N THR A 54 -5.65 -25.16 -8.54
CA THR A 54 -6.70 -26.08 -9.01
C THR A 54 -6.12 -27.42 -9.48
N ILE A 55 -5.02 -27.40 -10.23
CA ILE A 55 -4.29 -28.59 -10.66
C ILE A 55 -3.77 -29.39 -9.45
N LEU A 56 -3.33 -28.72 -8.39
CA LEU A 56 -2.84 -29.36 -7.16
C LEU A 56 -3.97 -29.88 -6.24
N GLY A 57 -5.25 -29.81 -6.66
CA GLY A 57 -6.41 -30.40 -5.98
C GLY A 57 -7.39 -29.36 -5.44
N LYS A 58 -8.45 -29.82 -4.73
CA LYS A 58 -9.58 -28.99 -4.27
C LYS A 58 -9.14 -27.72 -3.53
N PHE A 59 -9.71 -26.58 -3.90
CA PHE A 59 -9.57 -25.31 -3.18
C PHE A 59 -10.01 -25.47 -1.73
N PRO A 60 -9.22 -25.01 -0.75
CA PRO A 60 -9.61 -25.11 0.64
C PRO A 60 -10.76 -24.13 0.91
N ALA A 61 -11.98 -24.66 1.09
CA ALA A 61 -13.12 -23.83 1.51
C ALA A 61 -12.94 -23.39 2.97
N LYS A 62 -12.53 -22.16 3.20
CA LYS A 62 -12.45 -21.54 4.54
C LYS A 62 -13.23 -20.23 4.54
N LYS A 63 -13.89 -19.94 5.66
CA LYS A 63 -14.60 -18.68 5.85
C LYS A 63 -13.60 -17.51 5.81
N VAL A 64 -13.76 -16.64 4.83
CA VAL A 64 -13.00 -15.39 4.68
C VAL A 64 -13.83 -14.23 5.22
N TYR A 65 -13.19 -13.10 5.48
CA TYR A 65 -13.82 -11.88 5.91
C TYR A 65 -14.90 -11.41 4.92
N LYS A 66 -16.16 -11.43 5.35
CA LYS A 66 -17.33 -11.26 4.46
C LYS A 66 -17.47 -9.87 3.87
N ALA A 67 -17.01 -8.81 4.57
CA ALA A 67 -17.21 -7.44 4.11
C ALA A 67 -16.43 -7.11 2.83
N LEU A 68 -15.28 -7.73 2.58
CA LEU A 68 -14.50 -7.52 1.37
C LEU A 68 -15.21 -8.00 0.10
N PRO A 69 -15.76 -9.24 0.04
CA PRO A 69 -16.59 -9.67 -1.08
C PRO A 69 -17.84 -8.80 -1.28
N PHE A 70 -18.45 -8.30 -0.20
CA PHE A 70 -19.62 -7.42 -0.33
C PHE A 70 -19.29 -6.11 -1.01
N PHE A 71 -18.20 -5.44 -0.62
CA PHE A 71 -17.77 -4.20 -1.26
C PHE A 71 -17.47 -4.43 -2.74
N TRP A 72 -16.71 -5.49 -3.07
CA TRP A 72 -16.42 -5.83 -4.45
C TRP A 72 -17.69 -6.20 -5.26
N THR A 73 -18.65 -6.93 -4.66
CA THR A 73 -19.92 -7.26 -5.32
C THR A 73 -20.71 -5.99 -5.66
N TYR A 74 -20.68 -5.00 -4.77
CA TYR A 74 -21.30 -3.70 -5.01
C TYR A 74 -20.58 -2.93 -6.12
N GLU A 75 -19.26 -2.96 -6.17
CA GLU A 75 -18.49 -2.36 -7.26
C GLU A 75 -18.80 -3.04 -8.61
N LEU A 76 -18.91 -4.36 -8.62
CA LEU A 76 -19.35 -5.11 -9.82
C LEU A 76 -20.76 -4.70 -10.23
N PHE A 77 -21.68 -4.53 -9.29
CA PHE A 77 -23.02 -4.02 -9.57
C PHE A 77 -22.96 -2.62 -10.21
N CYS A 78 -22.19 -1.70 -9.67
CA CYS A 78 -21.99 -0.38 -10.27
C CYS A 78 -21.39 -0.46 -11.68
N ALA A 79 -20.44 -1.36 -11.92
CA ALA A 79 -19.84 -1.58 -13.24
C ALA A 79 -20.85 -2.09 -14.26
N LEU A 80 -21.75 -2.98 -13.86
CA LEU A 80 -22.82 -3.51 -14.72
C LEU A 80 -23.92 -2.48 -14.95
N TYR A 81 -24.30 -1.72 -13.92
CA TYR A 81 -25.36 -0.73 -13.99
C TYR A 81 -25.03 0.41 -14.97
N TYR A 82 -23.80 0.90 -14.95
CA TYR A 82 -23.38 2.00 -15.82
C TYR A 82 -22.87 1.55 -17.18
N TYR A 83 -22.66 0.26 -17.40
CA TYR A 83 -22.18 -0.37 -18.63
C TYR A 83 -21.16 0.49 -19.40
N VAL A 84 -20.02 0.72 -18.80
CA VAL A 84 -18.87 1.33 -19.49
C VAL A 84 -17.89 0.20 -19.79
N ASP A 85 -17.41 0.09 -21.03
CA ASP A 85 -16.58 -1.02 -21.51
C ASP A 85 -15.43 -1.38 -20.59
N ASP A 86 -14.75 -0.39 -20.02
CA ASP A 86 -13.65 -0.61 -19.06
C ASP A 86 -14.10 -0.93 -17.63
N GLY A 87 -15.36 -0.69 -17.27
CA GLY A 87 -15.83 -0.87 -15.90
C GLY A 87 -15.84 -2.32 -15.45
N ILE A 88 -16.32 -3.22 -16.30
CA ILE A 88 -16.37 -4.66 -16.03
C ILE A 88 -14.94 -5.22 -15.94
N VAL A 89 -14.06 -4.80 -16.84
CA VAL A 89 -12.64 -5.21 -16.86
C VAL A 89 -11.93 -4.77 -15.58
N LYS A 90 -12.16 -3.53 -15.11
CA LYS A 90 -11.66 -3.03 -13.83
C LYS A 90 -12.21 -3.83 -12.65
N ALA A 91 -13.52 -4.09 -12.60
CA ALA A 91 -14.14 -4.88 -11.54
C ALA A 91 -13.57 -6.31 -11.46
N ILE A 92 -13.35 -6.96 -12.60
CA ILE A 92 -12.73 -8.29 -12.67
C ILE A 92 -11.26 -8.21 -12.21
N SER A 93 -10.50 -7.21 -12.64
CA SER A 93 -9.12 -6.98 -12.20
C SER A 93 -9.03 -6.81 -10.67
N TRP A 94 -9.97 -6.09 -10.09
CA TRP A 94 -10.07 -5.88 -8.65
C TRP A 94 -10.48 -7.15 -7.89
N LEU A 95 -11.32 -8.00 -8.48
CA LEU A 95 -11.59 -9.33 -7.93
C LEU A 95 -10.30 -10.11 -7.69
N PHE A 96 -9.41 -10.16 -8.68
CA PHE A 96 -8.13 -10.85 -8.56
C PHE A 96 -7.26 -10.24 -7.46
N SER A 97 -7.15 -8.93 -7.41
CA SER A 97 -6.28 -8.23 -6.47
C SER A 97 -6.86 -8.20 -5.03
N PHE A 98 -8.16 -7.98 -4.87
CA PHE A 98 -8.76 -7.68 -3.56
C PHE A 98 -9.46 -8.86 -2.89
N VAL A 99 -9.94 -9.84 -3.65
CA VAL A 99 -10.67 -10.98 -3.07
C VAL A 99 -9.81 -12.23 -3.09
N ILE A 100 -9.21 -12.54 -4.22
CA ILE A 100 -8.54 -13.82 -4.41
C ILE A 100 -7.22 -13.89 -3.64
N ILE A 101 -6.38 -12.85 -3.69
CA ILE A 101 -5.11 -12.84 -2.95
C ILE A 101 -5.33 -12.96 -1.44
N PRO A 102 -6.19 -12.17 -0.77
CA PRO A 102 -6.51 -12.36 0.64
C PRO A 102 -7.01 -13.77 0.96
N TYR A 103 -7.87 -14.29 0.09
CA TYR A 103 -8.38 -15.65 0.24
C TYR A 103 -7.27 -16.68 0.25
N LEU A 104 -6.35 -16.64 -0.73
CA LEU A 104 -5.22 -17.55 -0.83
C LEU A 104 -4.30 -17.45 0.40
N VAL A 105 -4.00 -16.24 0.84
CA VAL A 105 -3.19 -15.98 2.04
C VAL A 105 -3.84 -16.60 3.27
N VAL A 106 -5.12 -16.29 3.51
CA VAL A 106 -5.87 -16.79 4.69
C VAL A 106 -6.05 -18.32 4.67
N CYS A 107 -6.17 -18.94 3.50
CA CYS A 107 -6.33 -20.38 3.37
C CYS A 107 -5.03 -21.16 3.54
N THR A 108 -3.91 -20.57 3.14
CA THR A 108 -2.63 -21.27 3.06
C THR A 108 -1.79 -21.13 4.33
N ILE A 109 -1.95 -19.99 5.05
CA ILE A 109 -1.21 -19.73 6.28
C ILE A 109 -1.92 -20.41 7.46
N ASP A 110 -1.32 -21.46 8.02
CA ASP A 110 -1.87 -22.27 9.10
C ASP A 110 -0.97 -22.35 10.35
N SER A 111 0.26 -21.82 10.27
CA SER A 111 1.27 -21.87 11.34
C SER A 111 2.08 -20.58 11.42
N GLU A 112 2.66 -20.30 12.60
CA GLU A 112 3.53 -19.13 12.82
C GLU A 112 4.72 -19.15 11.86
N LYS A 113 5.33 -20.31 11.63
CA LYS A 113 6.46 -20.43 10.69
C LYS A 113 6.08 -19.98 9.29
N ARG A 114 4.93 -20.40 8.77
CA ARG A 114 4.43 -19.97 7.45
C ARG A 114 4.10 -18.49 7.43
N PHE A 115 3.54 -17.98 8.53
CA PHE A 115 3.25 -16.56 8.68
C PHE A 115 4.51 -15.70 8.59
N TYR A 116 5.56 -16.06 9.35
CA TYR A 116 6.84 -15.35 9.30
C TYR A 116 7.48 -15.41 7.92
N SER A 117 7.40 -16.55 7.23
CA SER A 117 7.96 -16.64 5.87
C SER A 117 7.23 -15.75 4.86
N VAL A 118 5.90 -15.52 5.04
CA VAL A 118 5.16 -14.56 4.20
C VAL A 118 5.61 -13.13 4.48
N ILE A 119 5.81 -12.78 5.74
CA ILE A 119 6.38 -11.47 6.11
C ILE A 119 7.78 -11.29 5.52
N ASP A 120 8.63 -12.31 5.65
CA ASP A 120 9.99 -12.28 5.12
C ASP A 120 9.99 -12.15 3.58
N ALA A 121 9.02 -12.78 2.87
CA ALA A 121 8.85 -12.63 1.44
C ALA A 121 8.43 -11.19 1.02
N LEU A 122 7.54 -10.56 1.80
CA LEU A 122 7.16 -9.16 1.57
C LEU A 122 8.33 -8.20 1.82
N ILE A 123 9.09 -8.42 2.89
CA ILE A 123 10.29 -7.61 3.19
C ILE A 123 11.31 -7.77 2.06
N LEU A 124 11.57 -9.00 1.60
CA LEU A 124 12.52 -9.25 0.52
C LEU A 124 12.06 -8.59 -0.79
N GLY A 125 10.78 -8.69 -1.13
CA GLY A 125 10.21 -8.00 -2.31
C GLY A 125 10.39 -6.48 -2.22
N GLY A 126 10.12 -5.90 -1.04
CA GLY A 126 10.35 -4.47 -0.79
C GLY A 126 11.83 -4.08 -0.92
N SER A 127 12.74 -4.91 -0.38
CA SER A 127 14.17 -4.64 -0.46
C SER A 127 14.74 -4.72 -1.88
N ILE A 128 14.18 -5.56 -2.74
CA ILE A 128 14.52 -5.57 -4.17
C ILE A 128 14.03 -4.28 -4.82
N LEU A 129 12.85 -3.81 -4.49
CA LEU A 129 12.35 -2.54 -4.98
C LEU A 129 13.18 -1.35 -4.47
N ASP A 130 13.76 -1.45 -3.26
CA ASP A 130 14.71 -0.44 -2.76
C ASP A 130 15.92 -0.31 -3.68
N ILE A 131 16.44 -1.44 -4.17
CA ILE A 131 17.56 -1.43 -5.13
C ILE A 131 17.13 -0.79 -6.45
N PHE A 132 15.95 -1.15 -6.97
CA PHE A 132 15.42 -0.53 -8.19
C PHE A 132 15.19 0.96 -8.02
N GLY A 133 14.69 1.43 -6.87
CA GLY A 133 14.49 2.85 -6.60
C GLY A 133 15.80 3.65 -6.55
N ILE A 134 16.87 3.09 -5.97
CA ILE A 134 18.20 3.69 -5.98
C ILE A 134 18.76 3.76 -7.41
N VAL A 135 18.59 2.68 -8.19
CA VAL A 135 19.01 2.64 -9.60
C VAL A 135 18.22 3.68 -10.41
N GLU A 136 16.91 3.81 -10.19
CA GLU A 136 16.06 4.81 -10.83
C GLU A 136 16.56 6.24 -10.57
N GLU A 137 16.93 6.55 -9.32
CA GLU A 137 17.49 7.86 -8.96
C GLU A 137 18.85 8.12 -9.59
N ILE A 138 19.78 7.16 -9.52
CA ILE A 138 21.15 7.33 -10.04
C ILE A 138 21.15 7.54 -11.55
N PHE A 139 20.33 6.79 -12.28
CA PHE A 139 20.28 6.88 -13.74
C PHE A 139 19.23 7.87 -14.27
N ASN A 140 18.46 8.51 -13.39
CA ASN A 140 17.33 9.37 -13.76
C ASN A 140 16.36 8.70 -14.75
N PHE A 141 16.18 7.39 -14.65
CA PHE A 141 15.40 6.59 -15.56
C PHE A 141 14.72 5.41 -14.87
N ASN A 142 13.41 5.29 -15.03
CA ASN A 142 12.68 4.13 -14.57
C ASN A 142 12.72 3.01 -15.60
N ILE A 143 13.30 1.86 -15.23
CA ILE A 143 13.48 0.69 -16.13
C ILE A 143 12.13 0.22 -16.68
N PHE A 144 11.06 0.32 -15.92
CA PHE A 144 9.72 -0.14 -16.31
C PHE A 144 9.01 0.82 -17.26
N GLN A 145 9.48 2.05 -17.41
CA GLN A 145 8.91 3.06 -18.31
C GLN A 145 8.87 2.58 -19.77
N LYS A 146 9.89 1.86 -20.20
CA LYS A 146 9.98 1.30 -21.56
C LYS A 146 8.80 0.36 -21.91
N TYR A 147 8.20 -0.25 -20.91
CA TYR A 147 7.11 -1.21 -21.07
C TYR A 147 5.74 -0.62 -20.74
N ALA A 148 5.68 0.66 -20.42
CA ALA A 148 4.42 1.35 -20.16
C ALA A 148 3.66 1.55 -21.49
N PRO A 149 2.31 1.48 -21.47
CA PRO A 149 1.50 1.78 -22.64
C PRO A 149 1.77 3.17 -23.20
N ALA A 150 1.63 3.34 -24.50
CA ALA A 150 1.71 4.65 -25.15
C ALA A 150 0.70 5.61 -24.52
N GLY A 151 1.14 6.83 -24.19
CA GLY A 151 0.30 7.82 -23.50
C GLY A 151 0.25 7.72 -21.97
N TYR A 152 1.02 6.79 -21.38
CA TYR A 152 1.15 6.71 -19.92
C TYR A 152 2.04 7.86 -19.42
N THR A 153 1.40 8.96 -19.04
CA THR A 153 2.06 10.24 -18.75
C THR A 153 2.76 10.31 -17.38
N PHE A 154 2.64 9.28 -16.53
CA PHE A 154 3.20 9.28 -15.20
C PHE A 154 4.72 9.49 -15.14
N PHE A 155 5.42 9.10 -16.17
CA PHE A 155 6.87 9.16 -16.20
C PHE A 155 7.43 10.48 -16.71
N THR A 156 6.62 11.33 -17.36
CA THR A 156 7.12 12.49 -18.11
C THR A 156 7.38 13.72 -17.24
N TYR A 157 6.77 13.83 -16.03
CA TYR A 157 6.84 15.04 -15.21
C TYR A 157 7.05 14.74 -13.72
N ASN A 158 7.86 13.75 -13.41
CA ASN A 158 8.03 13.30 -12.03
C ASN A 158 9.23 13.94 -11.32
N TYR A 159 9.58 15.17 -11.69
CA TYR A 159 10.60 15.93 -10.98
C TYR A 159 9.96 16.87 -9.96
N ARG A 160 10.56 16.95 -8.79
CA ARG A 160 10.21 17.92 -7.78
C ARG A 160 11.49 18.43 -7.13
N TYR A 161 11.67 19.76 -7.09
CA TYR A 161 12.90 20.38 -6.57
C TYR A 161 14.18 19.89 -7.28
N GLY A 162 14.09 19.59 -8.56
CA GLY A 162 15.23 19.07 -9.33
C GLY A 162 15.55 17.59 -9.09
N LEU A 163 14.86 16.90 -8.17
CA LEU A 163 15.04 15.48 -7.90
C LEU A 163 13.98 14.64 -8.63
N LEU A 164 14.38 13.52 -9.18
CA LEU A 164 13.46 12.52 -9.71
C LEU A 164 12.68 11.91 -8.54
N ARG A 165 11.38 11.87 -8.66
CA ARG A 165 10.52 11.17 -7.68
C ARG A 165 10.43 9.70 -8.04
N ILE A 166 11.20 8.86 -7.36
CA ILE A 166 11.21 7.42 -7.62
C ILE A 166 9.85 6.78 -7.38
N MET A 167 9.47 5.83 -8.23
CA MET A 167 8.18 5.13 -8.17
C MET A 167 8.27 3.64 -8.43
N THR A 168 9.38 3.17 -8.97
CA THR A 168 9.66 1.77 -9.29
C THR A 168 8.54 1.11 -10.11
N THR A 169 7.91 0.08 -9.57
CA THR A 169 6.82 -0.70 -10.21
C THR A 169 5.41 -0.17 -9.89
N PHE A 170 5.28 0.86 -9.06
CA PHE A 170 3.98 1.36 -8.61
C PHE A 170 3.33 2.35 -9.59
N GLY A 171 4.12 2.97 -10.48
CA GLY A 171 3.64 4.00 -11.40
C GLY A 171 3.28 5.33 -10.72
N GLN A 172 3.34 5.39 -9.38
CA GLN A 172 3.17 6.61 -8.59
C GLN A 172 4.09 6.63 -7.37
N PRO A 173 4.81 7.76 -7.11
CA PRO A 173 5.73 7.89 -5.98
C PRO A 173 5.03 7.74 -4.62
N ILE A 174 3.81 8.25 -4.47
CA ILE A 174 3.06 8.17 -3.22
C ILE A 174 2.76 6.72 -2.86
N GLY A 175 2.24 5.93 -3.80
CA GLY A 175 1.94 4.52 -3.60
C GLY A 175 3.17 3.70 -3.24
N TYR A 176 4.28 3.94 -3.94
CA TYR A 176 5.56 3.31 -3.64
C TYR A 176 6.07 3.66 -2.24
N GLY A 177 6.06 4.94 -1.87
CA GLY A 177 6.50 5.39 -0.56
C GLY A 177 5.65 4.80 0.59
N ILE A 178 4.33 4.73 0.43
CA ILE A 178 3.44 4.08 1.42
C ILE A 178 3.78 2.59 1.56
N TYR A 179 4.07 1.90 0.45
CA TYR A 179 4.51 0.51 0.50
C TYR A 179 5.82 0.36 1.28
N GLN A 180 6.79 1.24 1.07
CA GLN A 180 8.06 1.18 1.80
C GLN A 180 7.89 1.45 3.30
N VAL A 181 7.00 2.37 3.69
CA VAL A 181 6.63 2.53 5.12
C VAL A 181 6.02 1.24 5.69
N PHE A 182 5.24 0.51 4.90
CA PHE A 182 4.73 -0.80 5.29
C PHE A 182 5.86 -1.83 5.48
N VAL A 183 6.80 -1.90 4.56
CA VAL A 183 7.98 -2.79 4.67
C VAL A 183 8.78 -2.46 5.95
N ILE A 184 9.00 -1.18 6.24
CA ILE A 184 9.66 -0.72 7.48
C ILE A 184 8.90 -1.21 8.72
N ALA A 185 7.57 -1.14 8.73
CA ALA A 185 6.76 -1.65 9.85
C ALA A 185 6.92 -3.17 10.04
N LEU A 186 6.94 -3.94 8.94
CA LEU A 186 7.21 -5.38 9.00
C LEU A 186 8.64 -5.68 9.49
N ILE A 187 9.62 -4.90 9.09
CA ILE A 187 11.01 -5.01 9.57
C ILE A 187 11.07 -4.73 11.07
N ILE A 188 10.42 -3.66 11.56
CA ILE A 188 10.35 -3.35 13.00
C ILE A 188 9.76 -4.53 13.78
N TYR A 189 8.68 -5.12 13.28
CA TYR A 189 8.08 -6.31 13.86
C TYR A 189 9.04 -7.50 13.91
N ARG A 190 9.72 -7.79 12.78
CA ARG A 190 10.66 -8.91 12.69
C ARG A 190 11.92 -8.73 13.55
N LEU A 191 12.41 -7.50 13.70
CA LEU A 191 13.53 -7.19 14.61
C LEU A 191 13.18 -7.45 16.08
N GLY A 192 11.90 -7.36 16.45
CA GLY A 192 11.39 -7.71 17.78
C GLY A 192 11.26 -9.22 18.03
N SER A 193 11.31 -10.05 16.97
CA SER A 193 11.20 -11.50 17.10
C SER A 193 12.54 -12.19 17.37
N ASN A 194 12.49 -13.45 17.82
CA ASN A 194 13.69 -14.21 18.12
C ASN A 194 14.35 -14.77 16.83
N ILE A 195 15.25 -13.97 16.24
CA ILE A 195 16.01 -14.30 15.03
C ILE A 195 17.52 -14.14 15.28
N SER A 196 18.35 -14.78 14.44
CA SER A 196 19.79 -14.73 14.54
C SER A 196 20.36 -13.30 14.43
N LYS A 197 21.52 -13.03 15.02
CA LYS A 197 22.20 -11.72 14.94
C LYS A 197 22.45 -11.32 13.48
N LYS A 198 22.87 -12.26 12.62
CA LYS A 198 23.08 -12.03 11.18
C LYS A 198 21.81 -11.53 10.49
N ASN A 199 20.67 -12.19 10.71
CA ASN A 199 19.39 -11.79 10.12
C ASN A 199 18.94 -10.42 10.66
N LYS A 200 19.20 -10.10 11.93
CA LYS A 200 18.92 -8.75 12.47
C LYS A 200 19.74 -7.68 11.77
N THR A 201 21.00 -7.94 11.45
CA THR A 201 21.85 -6.99 10.71
C THR A 201 21.33 -6.78 9.29
N ILE A 202 20.98 -7.86 8.58
CA ILE A 202 20.38 -7.76 7.23
C ILE A 202 19.08 -6.95 7.24
N LEU A 203 18.18 -7.21 8.20
CA LEU A 203 16.93 -6.45 8.33
C LEU A 203 17.16 -4.97 8.65
N LYS A 204 18.21 -4.63 9.40
CA LYS A 204 18.56 -3.22 9.64
C LYS A 204 19.04 -2.52 8.36
N VAL A 205 19.84 -3.22 7.55
CA VAL A 205 20.28 -2.69 6.23
C VAL A 205 19.07 -2.49 5.32
N PHE A 206 18.18 -3.47 5.22
CA PHE A 206 16.95 -3.33 4.44
C PHE A 206 16.09 -2.18 4.96
N GLY A 207 15.91 -2.05 6.27
CA GLY A 207 15.16 -0.93 6.85
C GLY A 207 15.79 0.43 6.55
N PHE A 208 17.11 0.52 6.54
CA PHE A 208 17.81 1.75 6.16
C PHE A 208 17.60 2.09 4.68
N LEU A 209 17.72 1.12 3.78
CA LEU A 209 17.44 1.31 2.35
C LEU A 209 16.00 1.74 2.11
N SER A 210 15.04 1.10 2.78
CA SER A 210 13.62 1.49 2.67
C SER A 210 13.36 2.91 3.16
N VAL A 211 14.04 3.37 4.23
CA VAL A 211 13.95 4.78 4.68
C VAL A 211 14.47 5.73 3.62
N ILE A 212 15.63 5.45 3.03
CA ILE A 212 16.18 6.25 1.91
C ILE A 212 15.16 6.31 0.78
N ASN A 213 14.59 5.18 0.38
CA ASN A 213 13.61 5.14 -0.71
C ASN A 213 12.35 5.94 -0.40
N VAL A 214 11.84 5.92 0.85
CA VAL A 214 10.71 6.79 1.25
C VAL A 214 11.06 8.26 1.01
N LEU A 215 12.27 8.68 1.33
CA LEU A 215 12.71 10.07 1.14
C LEU A 215 12.84 10.42 -0.34
N LEU A 216 13.43 9.53 -1.15
CA LEU A 216 13.60 9.71 -2.60
C LEU A 216 12.26 9.73 -3.36
N THR A 217 11.15 9.27 -2.77
CA THR A 217 9.83 9.51 -3.38
C THR A 217 9.44 10.99 -3.43
N VAL A 218 10.13 11.85 -2.67
CA VAL A 218 9.83 13.29 -2.51
C VAL A 218 8.33 13.55 -2.29
N SER A 219 7.69 12.65 -1.53
CA SER A 219 6.25 12.63 -1.30
C SER A 219 5.92 12.86 0.18
N ARG A 220 5.11 13.89 0.46
CA ARG A 220 4.78 14.31 1.83
C ARG A 220 4.08 13.21 2.64
N THR A 221 3.09 12.56 2.04
CA THR A 221 2.27 11.54 2.72
C THR A 221 3.10 10.36 3.26
N PRO A 222 3.96 9.68 2.49
CA PRO A 222 4.80 8.61 3.02
C PRO A 222 5.80 9.09 4.09
N ILE A 223 6.34 10.30 3.95
CA ILE A 223 7.28 10.87 4.92
C ILE A 223 6.57 11.13 6.25
N ILE A 224 5.39 11.74 6.24
CA ILE A 224 4.58 11.95 7.44
C ILE A 224 4.21 10.61 8.09
N MET A 225 3.81 9.61 7.29
CA MET A 225 3.52 8.27 7.79
C MET A 225 4.75 7.63 8.46
N LEU A 226 5.92 7.77 7.87
CA LEU A 226 7.18 7.26 8.44
C LEU A 226 7.48 7.93 9.79
N ILE A 227 7.38 9.25 9.86
CA ILE A 227 7.58 10.02 11.09
C ILE A 227 6.59 9.57 12.18
N LEU A 228 5.31 9.42 11.83
CA LEU A 228 4.28 8.98 12.78
C LEU A 228 4.52 7.53 13.23
N LEU A 229 4.88 6.61 12.32
CA LEU A 229 5.20 5.22 12.65
C LEU A 229 6.35 5.16 13.66
N VAL A 230 7.44 5.87 13.37
CA VAL A 230 8.63 5.90 14.24
C VAL A 230 8.30 6.50 15.60
N ASN A 231 7.55 7.62 15.64
CA ASN A 231 7.14 8.24 16.90
C ASN A 231 6.27 7.29 17.73
N ILE A 232 5.22 6.67 17.16
CA ILE A 232 4.35 5.74 17.88
C ILE A 232 5.15 4.57 18.46
N GLU A 233 6.11 4.02 17.70
CA GLU A 233 6.96 2.94 18.19
C GLU A 233 7.97 3.41 19.26
N LEU A 234 8.43 4.66 19.21
CA LEU A 234 9.30 5.26 20.24
C LEU A 234 8.57 5.44 21.56
N PHE A 235 7.33 5.95 21.52
CA PHE A 235 6.54 6.19 22.76
C PHE A 235 6.28 4.91 23.57
N GLN A 236 6.37 3.75 22.93
CA GLN A 236 6.06 2.46 23.57
C GLN A 236 7.30 1.73 24.13
N THR A 237 8.48 2.31 24.00
CA THR A 237 9.72 1.71 24.50
C THR A 237 10.13 2.27 25.89
N THR A 238 11.03 1.55 26.58
CA THR A 238 11.56 2.00 27.88
C THR A 238 12.35 3.32 27.73
N LYS A 239 12.38 4.15 28.81
CA LYS A 239 13.02 5.49 28.79
C LYS A 239 14.45 5.48 28.18
N LYS A 240 15.30 4.51 28.58
CA LYS A 240 16.68 4.37 28.02
C LYS A 240 16.69 4.09 26.50
N ARG A 241 15.78 3.26 26.00
CA ARG A 241 15.66 2.98 24.56
C ARG A 241 15.04 4.15 23.79
N LYS A 242 14.17 4.92 24.44
CA LYS A 242 13.61 6.16 23.85
C LYS A 242 14.71 7.16 23.54
N ALA A 243 15.59 7.46 24.51
CA ALA A 243 16.70 8.39 24.34
C ALA A 243 17.64 7.97 23.20
N LYS A 244 18.03 6.67 23.15
CA LYS A 244 18.90 6.16 22.09
C LYS A 244 18.25 6.28 20.69
N ARG A 245 16.95 5.96 20.57
CA ARG A 245 16.23 6.06 19.29
C ARG A 245 15.97 7.51 18.88
N PHE A 246 15.66 8.37 19.86
CA PHE A 246 15.55 9.81 19.62
C PHE A 246 16.85 10.39 19.09
N LEU A 247 17.99 10.01 19.72
CA LEU A 247 19.31 10.38 19.21
C LEU A 247 19.58 9.86 17.81
N THR A 248 19.15 8.62 17.50
CA THR A 248 19.28 8.06 16.14
C THR A 248 18.45 8.87 15.12
N ILE A 249 17.25 9.31 15.48
CA ILE A 249 16.42 10.16 14.61
C ILE A 249 17.06 11.52 14.44
N LEU A 250 17.57 12.11 15.52
CA LEU A 250 18.32 13.39 15.44
C LEU A 250 19.55 13.26 14.53
N ILE A 251 20.30 12.17 14.64
CA ILE A 251 21.45 11.89 13.76
C ILE A 251 20.99 11.76 12.30
N VAL A 252 19.90 11.03 12.03
CA VAL A 252 19.34 10.91 10.68
C VAL A 252 18.88 12.26 10.14
N LEU A 253 18.15 13.04 10.92
CA LEU A 253 17.75 14.41 10.54
C LEU A 253 18.96 15.32 10.33
N PHE A 254 19.96 15.24 11.21
CA PHE A 254 21.18 16.01 11.09
C PHE A 254 22.02 15.60 9.88
N THR A 255 22.12 14.28 9.60
CA THR A 255 22.77 13.79 8.36
C THR A 255 22.00 14.26 7.12
N MET A 256 20.67 14.31 7.17
CA MET A 256 19.87 14.85 6.07
C MET A 256 20.13 16.35 5.86
N ILE A 257 20.30 17.12 6.96
CA ILE A 257 20.65 18.53 6.89
C ILE A 257 22.07 18.71 6.31
N LEU A 258 23.03 17.89 6.73
CA LEU A 258 24.38 17.90 6.18
C LEU A 258 24.42 17.49 4.70
N VAL A 259 23.68 16.44 4.32
CA VAL A 259 23.53 16.03 2.92
C VAL A 259 22.89 17.14 2.09
N LYS A 260 21.94 17.89 2.67
CA LYS A 260 21.34 19.08 2.06
C LYS A 260 22.40 20.13 1.68
N GLU A 261 23.31 20.45 2.60
CA GLU A 261 24.37 21.46 2.33
C GLU A 261 25.37 20.96 1.28
N THR A 262 25.68 19.65 1.29
CA THR A 262 26.65 19.04 0.37
C THR A 262 26.10 18.86 -1.05
N PHE A 263 24.80 18.57 -1.19
CA PHE A 263 24.16 18.25 -2.48
C PHE A 263 23.22 19.33 -2.99
N SER A 264 23.24 20.55 -2.42
CA SER A 264 22.39 21.68 -2.84
C SER A 264 20.89 21.33 -2.94
N ILE A 265 20.40 20.42 -2.10
CA ILE A 265 18.98 20.09 -2.05
C ILE A 265 18.22 21.36 -1.65
N PRO A 266 17.29 21.87 -2.47
CA PRO A 266 16.65 23.14 -2.22
C PRO A 266 16.00 23.20 -0.84
N VAL A 267 16.22 24.30 -0.11
CA VAL A 267 15.57 24.57 1.19
C VAL A 267 14.05 24.46 1.08
N GLN A 268 13.51 24.76 -0.09
CA GLN A 268 12.10 24.66 -0.45
C GLN A 268 11.44 23.33 -0.09
N PHE A 269 12.15 22.20 -0.13
CA PHE A 269 11.56 20.91 0.26
C PHE A 269 11.18 20.84 1.74
N ILE A 270 12.05 21.36 2.62
CA ILE A 270 11.77 21.41 4.07
C ILE A 270 10.74 22.48 4.36
N ASP A 271 10.87 23.64 3.73
CA ASP A 271 9.92 24.73 3.86
C ASP A 271 8.54 24.34 3.37
N ASP A 272 8.43 23.56 2.29
CA ASP A 272 7.16 23.04 1.79
C ASP A 272 6.55 21.95 2.69
N ILE A 273 7.37 21.11 3.34
CA ILE A 273 6.87 20.20 4.37
C ILE A 273 6.34 21.02 5.56
N VAL A 274 7.10 21.99 6.03
CA VAL A 274 6.70 22.86 7.13
C VAL A 274 5.48 23.71 6.75
N ASN A 275 5.46 24.30 5.57
CA ASN A 275 4.34 25.10 5.06
C ASN A 275 3.10 24.27 4.74
N SER A 276 3.26 22.99 4.38
CA SER A 276 2.10 22.09 4.23
C SER A 276 1.53 21.62 5.58
N ILE A 277 2.32 21.71 6.66
CA ILE A 277 1.87 21.50 8.04
C ILE A 277 1.27 22.78 8.60
N ARG A 278 1.80 23.94 8.23
CA ARG A 278 1.18 25.25 8.48
C ARG A 278 -0.01 25.39 7.52
N LEU A 279 -1.18 25.03 8.01
CA LEU A 279 -2.47 25.12 7.32
C LEU A 279 -2.90 26.55 6.93
N ILE A 280 -2.03 27.54 7.07
CA ILE A 280 -2.42 28.95 7.12
C ILE A 280 -1.39 29.80 6.37
N GLU A 281 -1.18 29.60 5.09
CA GLU A 281 -0.74 30.77 4.32
C GLU A 281 -1.22 30.71 2.87
N GLU A 282 -2.07 31.66 2.60
CA GLU A 282 -2.42 32.14 1.28
C GLU A 282 -1.15 32.49 0.55
N GLY A 283 -1.05 32.06 -0.62
CA GLY A 283 -0.27 32.89 -1.45
C GLY A 283 0.81 32.27 -2.28
N ASN A 284 0.90 32.71 -3.34
CA ASN A 284 1.75 32.56 -4.51
C ASN A 284 1.50 31.27 -5.30
N ARG A 285 0.50 31.43 -6.15
CA ARG A 285 0.08 30.54 -7.23
C ARG A 285 1.12 30.38 -8.35
N SER A 286 2.39 30.63 -8.11
CA SER A 286 3.39 30.65 -9.19
C SER A 286 4.12 29.32 -9.43
N ASP A 287 3.96 28.30 -8.56
CA ASP A 287 4.63 27.03 -8.79
C ASP A 287 3.65 25.88 -8.95
N THR A 288 3.61 25.34 -10.15
CA THR A 288 2.79 24.24 -10.68
C THR A 288 2.96 22.89 -9.96
N SER A 289 3.74 22.81 -8.89
CA SER A 289 4.10 21.54 -8.23
C SER A 289 3.52 21.32 -6.83
N SER A 290 2.90 22.30 -6.21
CA SER A 290 2.37 22.16 -4.85
C SER A 290 0.84 22.24 -4.84
N ALA A 291 0.16 21.11 -4.79
CA ALA A 291 -1.26 21.05 -4.45
C ALA A 291 -1.42 21.58 -3.01
N GLY A 292 -1.64 22.88 -2.87
CA GLY A 292 -1.96 23.55 -1.60
C GLY A 292 -3.32 23.04 -1.06
N VAL A 293 -3.62 23.39 0.19
CA VAL A 293 -4.91 23.09 0.82
C VAL A 293 -6.06 23.63 -0.04
N GLY A 294 -5.89 24.79 -0.69
CA GLY A 294 -6.86 25.38 -1.62
C GLY A 294 -7.24 24.43 -2.76
N GLN A 295 -6.29 23.77 -3.41
CA GLN A 295 -6.57 22.83 -4.48
C GLN A 295 -7.35 21.58 -4.01
N ARG A 296 -7.23 21.20 -2.74
CA ARG A 296 -8.01 20.08 -2.18
C ARG A 296 -9.45 20.47 -1.92
N PHE A 297 -9.71 21.72 -1.49
CA PHE A 297 -11.07 22.23 -1.40
C PHE A 297 -11.68 22.44 -2.78
N GLU A 298 -10.90 22.89 -3.74
CA GLU A 298 -11.32 23.00 -5.13
C GLU A 298 -11.65 21.62 -5.73
N LEU A 299 -10.81 20.60 -5.48
CA LEU A 299 -11.09 19.22 -5.86
C LEU A 299 -12.40 18.71 -5.24
N LEU A 300 -12.62 18.97 -3.94
CA LEU A 300 -13.86 18.61 -3.27
C LEU A 300 -15.06 19.27 -3.94
N TYR A 301 -14.98 20.58 -4.20
CA TYR A 301 -16.03 21.34 -4.88
C TYR A 301 -16.35 20.73 -6.25
N TRP A 302 -15.37 20.50 -7.10
CA TRP A 302 -15.57 19.94 -8.43
C TRP A 302 -16.09 18.50 -8.42
N VAL A 303 -15.67 17.67 -7.47
CA VAL A 303 -16.26 16.34 -7.27
C VAL A 303 -17.73 16.46 -6.92
N LEU A 304 -18.10 17.32 -5.95
CA LEU A 304 -19.50 17.51 -5.55
C LEU A 304 -20.35 18.03 -6.69
N VAL A 305 -19.89 19.03 -7.44
CA VAL A 305 -20.58 19.55 -8.62
C VAL A 305 -20.76 18.48 -9.69
N SER A 306 -19.72 17.70 -9.95
CA SER A 306 -19.78 16.63 -10.94
C SER A 306 -20.71 15.48 -10.54
N MET A 307 -20.99 15.31 -9.23
CA MET A 307 -21.88 14.25 -8.71
C MET A 307 -23.37 14.56 -8.86
N ASN A 308 -23.76 15.70 -9.43
CA ASN A 308 -25.16 16.05 -9.61
C ASN A 308 -25.95 14.92 -10.30
N GLY A 309 -27.03 14.46 -9.65
CA GLY A 309 -27.83 13.32 -10.10
C GLY A 309 -27.26 11.92 -9.77
N HIS A 310 -26.01 11.82 -9.26
CA HIS A 310 -25.32 10.52 -9.05
C HIS A 310 -24.93 10.27 -7.59
N TRP A 311 -25.54 10.93 -6.61
CA TRP A 311 -25.15 10.88 -5.20
C TRP A 311 -25.20 9.48 -4.58
N PHE A 312 -26.18 8.65 -4.97
CA PHE A 312 -26.39 7.33 -4.35
C PHE A 312 -25.48 6.26 -4.92
N LEU A 313 -25.40 6.12 -6.23
CA LEU A 313 -24.68 5.02 -6.90
C LEU A 313 -23.34 5.45 -7.49
N GLY A 314 -23.01 6.75 -7.42
CA GLY A 314 -21.79 7.28 -8.05
C GLY A 314 -21.93 7.38 -9.58
N LYS A 315 -20.82 7.60 -10.25
CA LYS A 315 -20.75 7.69 -11.73
C LYS A 315 -20.25 6.42 -12.41
N GLY A 316 -19.96 5.38 -11.63
CA GLY A 316 -19.42 4.13 -12.14
C GLY A 316 -17.88 4.03 -12.00
N ILE A 317 -17.41 2.79 -11.98
CA ILE A 317 -16.00 2.47 -11.68
C ILE A 317 -15.03 2.99 -12.77
N ALA A 318 -15.48 3.06 -14.01
CA ALA A 318 -14.69 3.53 -15.15
C ALA A 318 -14.88 5.02 -15.45
N ALA A 319 -15.73 5.73 -14.69
CA ALA A 319 -16.00 7.14 -14.93
C ALA A 319 -14.72 7.96 -14.87
N SER A 320 -14.49 8.74 -15.91
CA SER A 320 -13.40 9.70 -15.97
C SER A 320 -13.77 10.96 -15.20
N PHE A 321 -12.82 11.47 -14.43
CA PHE A 321 -12.95 12.75 -13.75
C PHE A 321 -11.99 13.74 -14.38
N SER A 322 -12.47 14.94 -14.66
CA SER A 322 -11.62 16.03 -15.12
C SER A 322 -12.18 17.38 -14.69
N TYR A 323 -11.33 18.28 -14.26
CA TYR A 323 -11.67 19.69 -14.06
C TYR A 323 -10.51 20.59 -14.44
N ARG A 324 -10.83 21.81 -14.82
CA ARG A 324 -9.85 22.79 -15.25
C ARG A 324 -9.35 23.57 -14.05
N VAL A 325 -8.06 23.45 -13.75
CA VAL A 325 -7.42 24.19 -12.64
C VAL A 325 -7.10 25.62 -13.07
N ASN A 326 -6.63 25.77 -14.31
CA ASN A 326 -6.36 27.05 -14.98
C ASN A 326 -6.42 26.83 -16.49
N ASP A 327 -6.17 27.88 -17.28
CA ASP A 327 -6.26 27.80 -18.75
C ASP A 327 -5.34 26.79 -19.40
N TRP A 328 -4.30 26.37 -18.71
CA TRP A 328 -3.26 25.49 -19.24
C TRP A 328 -3.23 24.10 -18.58
N GLN A 329 -3.98 23.91 -17.50
CA GLN A 329 -3.90 22.67 -16.70
C GLN A 329 -5.28 22.09 -16.43
N THR A 330 -5.49 20.87 -16.92
CA THR A 330 -6.64 20.04 -16.57
C THR A 330 -6.18 18.91 -15.64
N LYS A 331 -6.85 18.76 -14.50
CA LYS A 331 -6.61 17.67 -13.58
C LYS A 331 -7.59 16.54 -13.85
N THR A 332 -7.06 15.32 -14.00
CA THR A 332 -7.85 14.12 -14.37
C THR A 332 -7.87 13.05 -13.29
N SER A 333 -7.28 13.32 -12.11
CA SER A 333 -7.20 12.38 -10.99
C SER A 333 -7.81 12.94 -9.71
N ILE A 334 -8.49 12.10 -8.96
CA ILE A 334 -9.00 12.42 -7.62
C ILE A 334 -7.96 11.96 -6.60
N GLU A 335 -7.09 12.88 -6.15
CA GLU A 335 -6.01 12.59 -5.19
C GLU A 335 -6.52 12.47 -3.73
N ASN A 336 -7.69 11.89 -3.54
CA ASN A 336 -8.27 11.60 -2.24
C ASN A 336 -9.09 10.32 -2.36
N GLY A 337 -8.66 9.26 -1.67
CA GLY A 337 -9.26 7.95 -1.81
C GLY A 337 -10.73 7.88 -1.39
N TYR A 338 -11.15 8.67 -0.40
CA TYR A 338 -12.55 8.71 0.01
C TYR A 338 -13.44 9.41 -1.02
N LEU A 339 -12.94 10.49 -1.61
CA LEU A 339 -13.65 11.19 -2.69
C LEU A 339 -13.68 10.36 -3.97
N ASP A 340 -12.62 9.60 -4.25
CA ASP A 340 -12.55 8.71 -5.40
C ASP A 340 -13.58 7.56 -5.28
N ILE A 341 -13.70 6.94 -4.12
CA ILE A 341 -14.75 5.95 -3.83
C ILE A 341 -16.12 6.58 -3.95
N PHE A 342 -16.32 7.78 -3.37
CA PHE A 342 -17.61 8.49 -3.46
C PHE A 342 -17.97 8.80 -4.91
N TYR A 343 -17.03 9.29 -5.71
CA TYR A 343 -17.25 9.61 -7.11
C TYR A 343 -17.68 8.39 -7.93
N ARG A 344 -17.04 7.25 -7.71
CA ARG A 344 -17.29 6.02 -8.47
C ARG A 344 -18.53 5.25 -8.00
N THR A 345 -18.74 5.18 -6.69
CA THR A 345 -19.70 4.25 -6.10
C THR A 345 -20.79 4.92 -5.25
N GLY A 346 -20.76 6.24 -5.18
CA GLY A 346 -21.73 7.04 -4.43
C GLY A 346 -21.64 6.84 -2.91
N ILE A 347 -22.65 7.37 -2.22
CA ILE A 347 -22.73 7.28 -0.75
C ILE A 347 -22.87 5.82 -0.27
N VAL A 348 -23.56 4.99 -1.05
CA VAL A 348 -23.75 3.56 -0.71
C VAL A 348 -22.39 2.84 -0.69
N GLY A 349 -21.53 3.09 -1.69
CA GLY A 349 -20.18 2.53 -1.71
C GLY A 349 -19.31 3.03 -0.57
N VAL A 350 -19.39 4.31 -0.22
CA VAL A 350 -18.69 4.88 0.95
C VAL A 350 -19.13 4.19 2.24
N VAL A 351 -20.44 3.94 2.43
CA VAL A 351 -20.97 3.22 3.60
C VAL A 351 -20.42 1.80 3.66
N PHE A 352 -20.40 1.06 2.54
CA PHE A 352 -19.80 -0.29 2.50
C PHE A 352 -18.31 -0.27 2.79
N TYR A 353 -17.57 0.68 2.22
CA TYR A 353 -16.14 0.86 2.45
C TYR A 353 -15.84 1.19 3.92
N CYS A 354 -16.54 2.15 4.50
CA CYS A 354 -16.41 2.50 5.92
C CYS A 354 -16.78 1.32 6.83
N SER A 355 -17.81 0.55 6.49
CA SER A 355 -18.20 -0.66 7.23
C SER A 355 -17.09 -1.71 7.22
N MET A 356 -16.42 -1.90 6.08
CA MET A 356 -15.26 -2.76 5.95
C MET A 356 -14.10 -2.26 6.82
N MET A 357 -13.80 -0.96 6.82
CA MET A 357 -12.76 -0.34 7.65
C MET A 357 -13.05 -0.51 9.15
N ILE A 358 -14.27 -0.20 9.59
CA ILE A 358 -14.72 -0.36 10.98
C ILE A 358 -14.63 -1.83 11.40
N GLY A 359 -15.01 -2.77 10.53
CA GLY A 359 -14.89 -4.19 10.77
C GLY A 359 -13.45 -4.63 11.06
N ASN A 360 -12.48 -4.10 10.31
CA ASN A 360 -11.06 -4.36 10.52
C ASN A 360 -10.53 -3.73 11.83
N ILE A 361 -10.94 -2.51 12.14
CA ILE A 361 -10.60 -1.86 13.41
C ILE A 361 -11.15 -2.68 14.60
N ARG A 362 -12.41 -3.10 14.53
CA ARG A 362 -13.01 -3.96 15.57
C ARG A 362 -12.23 -5.27 15.74
N LEU A 363 -11.78 -5.86 14.62
CA LEU A 363 -10.98 -7.08 14.63
C LEU A 363 -9.63 -6.89 15.33
N LEU A 364 -8.97 -5.74 15.11
CA LEU A 364 -7.72 -5.36 15.77
C LEU A 364 -7.92 -5.08 17.26
N LEU A 365 -8.96 -4.33 17.62
CA LEU A 365 -9.26 -3.96 19.02
C LEU A 365 -9.68 -5.17 19.86
N LYS A 366 -10.47 -6.09 19.31
CA LYS A 366 -10.88 -7.32 20.01
C LYS A 366 -9.67 -8.15 20.43
N ASN A 367 -8.63 -8.21 19.60
CA ASN A 367 -7.41 -8.97 19.89
C ASN A 367 -6.52 -8.30 20.94
N LYS A 368 -6.67 -6.98 21.20
CA LYS A 368 -5.94 -6.26 22.26
C LYS A 368 -6.33 -6.72 23.66
N LYS A 369 -7.59 -7.18 23.85
CA LYS A 369 -8.14 -7.63 25.14
C LYS A 369 -7.78 -9.08 25.50
N THR A 370 -7.22 -9.87 24.58
CA THR A 370 -6.85 -11.27 24.84
C THR A 370 -5.53 -11.36 25.62
N LYS A 371 -5.37 -12.40 26.47
CA LYS A 371 -4.12 -12.70 27.21
C LYS A 371 -3.07 -13.31 26.25
N LEU A 372 -2.71 -12.58 25.21
CA LEU A 372 -1.71 -13.04 24.23
C LEU A 372 -0.29 -12.78 24.74
N PRO A 373 0.70 -13.61 24.38
CA PRO A 373 2.12 -13.35 24.59
C PRO A 373 2.56 -11.99 24.03
N CYS A 374 3.62 -11.40 24.59
CA CYS A 374 4.08 -10.06 24.24
C CYS A 374 4.42 -9.92 22.74
N GLU A 375 5.05 -10.92 22.15
CA GLU A 375 5.36 -10.94 20.71
C GLU A 375 4.09 -10.89 19.84
N LYS A 376 3.05 -11.61 20.22
CA LYS A 376 1.78 -11.62 19.50
C LYS A 376 1.04 -10.28 19.60
N LYS A 377 1.13 -9.61 20.74
CA LYS A 377 0.59 -8.26 20.92
C LYS A 377 1.32 -7.24 20.05
N SER A 378 2.63 -7.39 19.86
CA SER A 378 3.42 -6.45 19.06
C SER A 378 3.01 -6.44 17.59
N PHE A 379 2.65 -7.58 17.00
CA PHE A 379 2.14 -7.65 15.63
C PHE A 379 0.85 -6.85 15.46
N PHE A 380 -0.16 -7.13 16.29
CA PHE A 380 -1.44 -6.42 16.20
C PHE A 380 -1.30 -4.91 16.41
N ARG A 381 -0.34 -4.51 17.25
CA ARG A 381 -0.04 -3.11 17.49
C ARG A 381 0.55 -2.46 16.23
N ILE A 382 1.62 -3.01 15.68
CA ILE A 382 2.33 -2.44 14.53
C ILE A 382 1.42 -2.42 13.31
N ILE A 383 0.72 -3.51 13.02
CA ILE A 383 -0.24 -3.57 11.92
C ILE A 383 -1.43 -2.64 12.16
N GLY A 384 -1.89 -2.53 13.41
CA GLY A 384 -2.94 -1.56 13.78
C GLY A 384 -2.51 -0.11 13.54
N THR A 385 -1.27 0.23 13.89
CA THR A 385 -0.69 1.54 13.58
C THR A 385 -0.67 1.77 12.07
N MET A 386 -0.17 0.80 11.31
CA MET A 386 -0.13 0.91 9.85
C MET A 386 -1.52 1.04 9.23
N PHE A 387 -2.51 0.35 9.78
CA PHE A 387 -3.89 0.47 9.33
C PHE A 387 -4.43 1.90 9.51
N VAL A 388 -4.17 2.51 10.68
CA VAL A 388 -4.56 3.90 10.96
C VAL A 388 -3.81 4.87 10.04
N LEU A 389 -2.52 4.67 9.85
CA LEU A 389 -1.71 5.49 8.94
C LEU A 389 -2.19 5.37 7.49
N TYR A 390 -2.60 4.18 7.06
CA TYR A 390 -3.22 3.96 5.75
C TYR A 390 -4.51 4.77 5.59
N MET A 391 -5.40 4.74 6.58
CA MET A 391 -6.63 5.53 6.55
C MET A 391 -6.34 7.04 6.46
N ILE A 392 -5.32 7.52 7.14
CA ILE A 392 -4.88 8.92 7.03
C ILE A 392 -4.30 9.19 5.63
N ALA A 393 -3.53 8.27 5.07
CA ALA A 393 -2.93 8.41 3.74
C ALA A 393 -3.98 8.56 2.63
N LEU A 394 -5.15 7.95 2.77
CA LEU A 394 -6.26 8.07 1.81
C LEU A 394 -6.79 9.50 1.65
N PHE A 395 -6.55 10.40 2.60
CA PHE A 395 -6.85 11.83 2.42
C PHE A 395 -5.93 12.53 1.43
N GLY A 396 -4.77 11.94 1.12
CA GLY A 396 -3.76 12.53 0.23
C GLY A 396 -3.29 11.62 -0.89
N ALA A 397 -3.94 10.47 -1.08
CA ALA A 397 -3.59 9.51 -2.11
C ALA A 397 -4.85 8.87 -2.69
N GLN A 398 -4.80 8.52 -3.97
CA GLN A 398 -5.91 7.84 -4.64
C GLN A 398 -6.06 6.41 -4.08
N GLU A 399 -7.30 5.94 -3.94
CA GLU A 399 -7.61 4.64 -3.35
C GLU A 399 -6.96 3.50 -4.13
N THR A 400 -7.04 3.51 -5.45
CA THR A 400 -6.54 2.42 -6.31
C THR A 400 -5.05 2.13 -6.17
N ASP A 401 -4.25 3.14 -5.87
CA ASP A 401 -2.78 3.00 -5.81
C ASP A 401 -2.30 2.21 -4.59
N ILE A 402 -3.05 2.28 -3.50
CA ILE A 402 -2.67 1.72 -2.20
C ILE A 402 -3.58 0.59 -1.72
N THR A 403 -4.70 0.35 -2.40
CA THR A 403 -5.68 -0.68 -1.99
C THR A 403 -5.09 -2.09 -1.99
N ARG A 404 -4.15 -2.39 -2.90
CA ARG A 404 -3.40 -3.67 -2.91
C ARG A 404 -2.75 -3.95 -1.57
N LEU A 405 -2.15 -2.93 -0.97
CA LEU A 405 -1.49 -3.03 0.32
C LEU A 405 -2.48 -3.27 1.44
N PHE A 406 -3.58 -2.53 1.43
CA PHE A 406 -4.66 -2.67 2.39
C PHE A 406 -5.18 -4.11 2.47
N VAL A 407 -5.40 -4.72 1.33
CA VAL A 407 -5.87 -6.08 1.21
C VAL A 407 -4.88 -7.10 1.80
N LEU A 408 -3.58 -6.91 1.57
CA LEU A 408 -2.54 -7.72 2.21
C LEU A 408 -2.55 -7.55 3.73
N PHE A 409 -2.72 -6.32 4.25
CA PHE A 409 -2.86 -6.09 5.69
C PHE A 409 -4.03 -6.87 6.29
N VAL A 410 -5.20 -6.77 5.67
CA VAL A 410 -6.40 -7.48 6.13
C VAL A 410 -6.16 -8.99 6.17
N SER A 411 -5.55 -9.54 5.13
CA SER A 411 -5.26 -10.99 5.06
C SER A 411 -4.25 -11.44 6.11
N LEU A 412 -3.24 -10.63 6.40
CA LEU A 412 -2.28 -10.90 7.48
C LEU A 412 -2.94 -10.85 8.86
N ILE A 413 -3.80 -9.85 9.12
CA ILE A 413 -4.55 -9.74 10.37
C ILE A 413 -5.42 -10.98 10.60
N ILE A 414 -6.18 -11.41 9.57
CA ILE A 414 -7.06 -12.58 9.66
C ILE A 414 -6.26 -13.85 9.89
N SER A 415 -5.16 -14.04 9.14
CA SER A 415 -4.31 -15.22 9.25
C SER A 415 -3.68 -15.32 10.64
N TYR A 416 -3.15 -14.21 11.15
CA TYR A 416 -2.53 -14.19 12.47
C TYR A 416 -3.52 -14.41 13.60
N LYS A 417 -4.74 -13.83 13.48
CA LYS A 417 -5.82 -14.11 14.43
C LYS A 417 -6.16 -15.61 14.48
N LYS A 418 -6.23 -16.31 13.34
CA LYS A 418 -6.49 -17.75 13.29
C LYS A 418 -5.38 -18.55 13.98
N ILE A 419 -4.13 -18.13 13.82
CA ILE A 419 -3.00 -18.77 14.50
C ILE A 419 -3.11 -18.55 16.00
N CYS A 420 -3.37 -17.31 16.43
CA CYS A 420 -3.51 -16.98 17.87
C CYS A 420 -4.71 -17.67 18.55
N ALA A 421 -5.78 -17.95 17.83
CA ALA A 421 -6.96 -18.64 18.37
C ALA A 421 -6.74 -20.13 18.65
N LYS A 422 -5.62 -20.71 18.22
CA LYS A 422 -5.25 -22.10 18.48
C LYS A 422 -4.50 -22.26 19.82
N TYR A 423 -4.14 -21.16 20.46
CA TYR A 423 -3.48 -21.09 21.77
C TYR A 423 -4.41 -20.46 22.81
#